data_c592ba5b146dffef5f6385ff9a62b7ca
#
_entry.id   c592ba5b146dffef5f6385ff9a62b7ca
#
_cell.length_a   1.000
_cell.length_b   1.000
_cell.length_c   1.000
_cell.angle_alpha   90.00
_cell.angle_beta   90.00
_cell.angle_gamma   90.00
#
_symmetry.space_group_name_H-M   'P 1'
#
loop_
_entity.id
_entity.type
_entity.pdbx_description
1 polymer ?
#
loop_
_entity_poly.entity_id
_entity_poly.type
_entity_poly.pdbx_seq_one_letter_code
_entity_poly.pdbx_strand_id
1 'polypeptide(L)'
;IQRTVKHLAMDYQPLLEHIRQEIEVYAHDGKQADYIPALANVNPDQFGLCLNILDGRTYRLGASDVKFSIQSISKVFSLAVALSLLGKDLWQRIGKEPSGTAFNSLVQLEYEHGKPRNPFINAGALVTADVILSLIDNPKEFFINFVRTLADNPDINYSEEVTRSELSCCNLNASIAYLLKHHG
;
A
#
# COMPACT_ATOMS: atom_id res chain seq x y z
N ILE A 1 -44.54 -17.84 11.12
CA ILE A 1 -43.69 -17.73 12.30
C ILE A 1 -42.25 -17.43 11.79
N GLN A 2 -41.93 -16.15 11.59
CA GLN A 2 -40.57 -15.73 11.29
C GLN A 2 -39.76 -15.80 12.59
N ARG A 3 -38.88 -16.79 12.72
CA ARG A 3 -37.85 -16.81 13.76
C ARG A 3 -36.81 -15.77 13.36
N THR A 4 -36.86 -14.60 13.94
CA THR A 4 -35.74 -13.64 13.93
C THR A 4 -34.59 -14.26 14.69
N VAL A 5 -33.63 -14.84 13.99
CA VAL A 5 -32.34 -15.23 14.56
C VAL A 5 -31.66 -13.92 14.95
N LYS A 6 -31.70 -13.56 16.22
CA LYS A 6 -30.81 -12.53 16.76
C LYS A 6 -29.39 -13.07 16.60
N HIS A 7 -28.70 -12.67 15.53
CA HIS A 7 -27.26 -12.76 15.50
C HIS A 7 -26.75 -11.93 16.67
N LEU A 8 -26.34 -12.57 17.75
CA LEU A 8 -25.56 -11.92 18.80
C LEU A 8 -24.33 -11.35 18.09
N ALA A 9 -24.30 -10.02 18.00
CA ALA A 9 -23.19 -9.33 17.39
C ALA A 9 -21.92 -9.65 18.20
N MET A 10 -20.97 -10.35 17.58
CA MET A 10 -19.70 -10.71 18.21
C MET A 10 -18.96 -9.43 18.61
N ASP A 11 -18.48 -9.40 19.85
CA ASP A 11 -17.53 -8.38 20.30
C ASP A 11 -16.12 -8.86 19.93
N TYR A 12 -15.42 -8.09 19.10
CA TYR A 12 -14.08 -8.41 18.65
C TYR A 12 -12.98 -7.77 19.50
N GLN A 13 -13.33 -6.94 20.50
CA GLN A 13 -12.31 -6.31 21.36
C GLN A 13 -11.44 -7.34 22.09
N PRO A 14 -12.02 -8.39 22.71
CA PRO A 14 -11.21 -9.42 23.36
C PRO A 14 -10.29 -10.17 22.39
N LEU A 15 -10.70 -10.32 21.12
CA LEU A 15 -9.86 -10.93 20.10
C LEU A 15 -8.63 -10.07 19.79
N LEU A 16 -8.80 -8.75 19.64
CA LEU A 16 -7.68 -7.84 19.41
C LEU A 16 -6.70 -7.85 20.58
N GLU A 17 -7.21 -7.87 21.81
CA GLU A 17 -6.40 -7.95 23.03
C GLU A 17 -5.60 -9.27 23.10
N HIS A 18 -6.23 -10.38 22.74
CA HIS A 18 -5.58 -11.68 22.68
C HIS A 18 -4.47 -11.70 21.60
N ILE A 19 -4.75 -11.20 20.39
CA ILE A 19 -3.75 -11.07 19.32
C ILE A 19 -2.57 -10.23 19.82
N ARG A 20 -2.81 -9.11 20.50
CA ARG A 20 -1.76 -8.28 21.06
C ARG A 20 -0.85 -9.05 22.02
N GLN A 21 -1.45 -9.81 22.92
CA GLN A 21 -0.71 -10.64 23.90
C GLN A 21 0.14 -11.71 23.22
N GLU A 22 -0.41 -12.40 22.22
CA GLU A 22 0.33 -13.44 21.48
C GLU A 22 1.52 -12.89 20.70
N ILE A 23 1.41 -11.71 20.09
CA ILE A 23 2.48 -11.14 19.27
C ILE A 23 3.51 -10.35 20.09
N GLU A 24 3.25 -10.07 21.37
CA GLU A 24 4.16 -9.26 22.19
C GLU A 24 5.56 -9.90 22.33
N VAL A 25 5.62 -11.23 22.34
CA VAL A 25 6.88 -11.97 22.40
C VAL A 25 7.78 -11.76 21.16
N TYR A 26 7.19 -11.30 20.05
CA TYR A 26 7.88 -11.02 18.79
C TYR A 26 8.14 -9.52 18.55
N ALA A 27 7.79 -8.65 19.50
CA ALA A 27 7.79 -7.20 19.30
C ALA A 27 9.16 -6.63 18.89
N HIS A 28 10.25 -7.32 19.25
CA HIS A 28 11.63 -6.89 18.96
C HIS A 28 12.36 -7.79 17.95
N ASP A 29 11.68 -8.74 17.32
CA ASP A 29 12.28 -9.64 16.34
C ASP A 29 12.49 -8.97 14.97
N GLY A 30 11.76 -7.90 14.69
CA GLY A 30 11.84 -7.13 13.46
C GLY A 30 12.89 -6.01 13.53
N LYS A 31 13.19 -5.45 12.35
CA LYS A 31 13.99 -4.23 12.22
C LYS A 31 13.13 -3.13 11.62
N GLN A 32 13.20 -1.94 12.20
CA GLN A 32 12.59 -0.74 11.66
C GLN A 32 13.14 -0.44 10.24
N ALA A 33 12.28 0.07 9.36
CA ALA A 33 12.70 0.52 8.03
C ALA A 33 13.66 1.72 8.17
N ASP A 34 14.90 1.57 7.73
CA ASP A 34 15.96 2.57 7.83
C ASP A 34 16.47 3.06 6.46
N TYR A 35 15.97 2.49 5.37
CA TYR A 35 16.36 2.87 4.00
C TYR A 35 15.76 4.21 3.54
N ILE A 36 14.72 4.71 4.21
CA ILE A 36 14.18 6.07 4.07
C ILE A 36 14.40 6.78 5.41
N PRO A 37 15.25 7.83 5.48
CA PRO A 37 15.61 8.46 6.76
C PRO A 37 14.42 8.94 7.60
N ALA A 38 13.37 9.47 6.97
CA ALA A 38 12.16 9.89 7.69
C ALA A 38 11.43 8.73 8.38
N LEU A 39 11.50 7.50 7.82
CA LEU A 39 10.90 6.30 8.44
C LEU A 39 11.77 5.77 9.58
N ALA A 40 13.08 5.95 9.51
CA ALA A 40 14.01 5.55 10.57
C ALA A 40 13.78 6.28 11.90
N ASN A 41 13.10 7.43 11.88
CA ASN A 41 12.77 8.21 13.07
C ASN A 41 11.44 7.83 13.74
N VAL A 42 10.67 6.88 13.15
CA VAL A 42 9.42 6.41 13.74
C VAL A 42 9.71 5.56 14.96
N ASN A 43 8.93 5.71 16.02
CA ASN A 43 9.09 4.89 17.23
C ASN A 43 8.84 3.40 16.90
N PRO A 44 9.84 2.50 17.07
CA PRO A 44 9.71 1.08 16.75
C PRO A 44 8.72 0.32 17.66
N ASP A 45 8.46 0.84 18.86
CA ASP A 45 7.53 0.22 19.81
C ASP A 45 6.06 0.60 19.56
N GLN A 46 5.82 1.46 18.54
CA GLN A 46 4.48 1.89 18.22
C GLN A 46 3.70 0.76 17.54
N PHE A 47 2.64 0.31 18.21
CA PHE A 47 1.76 -0.73 17.73
C PHE A 47 0.30 -0.25 17.76
N GLY A 48 -0.44 -0.47 16.68
CA GLY A 48 -1.85 -0.17 16.58
C GLY A 48 -2.61 -1.20 15.77
N LEU A 49 -3.82 -1.53 16.22
CA LEU A 49 -4.79 -2.35 15.50
C LEU A 49 -6.11 -1.60 15.36
N CYS A 50 -6.71 -1.68 14.19
CA CYS A 50 -8.06 -1.20 13.93
C CYS A 50 -8.81 -2.23 13.10
N LEU A 51 -9.99 -2.64 13.57
CA LEU A 51 -10.88 -3.56 12.86
C LEU A 51 -12.22 -2.88 12.63
N ASN A 52 -12.56 -2.64 11.38
CA ASN A 52 -13.86 -2.13 10.97
C ASN A 52 -14.73 -3.28 10.46
N ILE A 53 -15.94 -3.39 10.98
CA ILE A 53 -16.94 -4.36 10.54
C ILE A 53 -17.92 -3.69 9.59
N LEU A 54 -18.43 -4.42 8.60
CA LEU A 54 -19.35 -3.88 7.59
C LEU A 54 -20.69 -3.37 8.16
N ASP A 55 -21.00 -3.69 9.39
CA ASP A 55 -22.17 -3.17 10.12
C ASP A 55 -21.92 -1.81 10.81
N GLY A 56 -20.73 -1.23 10.61
CA GLY A 56 -20.33 0.09 11.13
C GLY A 56 -19.60 0.05 12.47
N ARG A 57 -19.44 -1.12 13.11
CA ARG A 57 -18.68 -1.22 14.36
C ARG A 57 -17.18 -1.13 14.10
N THR A 58 -16.49 -0.43 14.98
CA THR A 58 -15.03 -0.27 14.92
C THR A 58 -14.43 -0.66 16.27
N TYR A 59 -13.41 -1.51 16.23
CA TYR A 59 -12.62 -1.95 17.38
C TYR A 59 -11.19 -1.42 17.23
N ARG A 60 -10.61 -0.93 18.30
CA ARG A 60 -9.30 -0.28 18.28
C ARG A 60 -8.44 -0.71 19.45
N LEU A 61 -7.14 -0.83 19.21
CA LEU A 61 -6.17 -1.19 20.23
C LEU A 61 -4.85 -0.45 19.98
N GLY A 62 -4.20 0.01 21.07
CA GLY A 62 -2.91 0.67 21.00
C GLY A 62 -2.95 1.99 20.25
N ALA A 63 -1.93 2.26 19.46
CA ALA A 63 -1.72 3.52 18.72
C ALA A 63 -2.53 3.59 17.40
N SER A 64 -3.75 3.06 17.38
CA SER A 64 -4.58 2.94 16.16
C SER A 64 -4.97 4.29 15.54
N ASP A 65 -4.91 5.39 16.30
CA ASP A 65 -5.24 6.74 15.83
C ASP A 65 -4.00 7.54 15.39
N VAL A 66 -2.81 6.97 15.53
CA VAL A 66 -1.57 7.63 15.10
C VAL A 66 -1.39 7.49 13.61
N LYS A 67 -1.22 8.62 12.92
CA LYS A 67 -0.97 8.65 11.48
C LYS A 67 0.37 8.00 11.14
N PHE A 68 0.40 7.24 10.06
CA PHE A 68 1.60 6.59 9.53
C PHE A 68 1.66 6.68 7.99
N SER A 69 2.85 6.53 7.43
CA SER A 69 3.02 6.47 5.99
C SER A 69 2.62 5.09 5.47
N ILE A 70 1.64 5.03 4.56
CA ILE A 70 1.12 3.75 4.02
C ILE A 70 2.08 3.07 3.05
N GLN A 71 3.10 3.79 2.57
CA GLN A 71 4.14 3.25 1.68
C GLN A 71 3.55 2.37 0.56
N SER A 72 4.03 1.14 0.42
CA SER A 72 3.58 0.20 -0.62
C SER A 72 2.12 -0.25 -0.52
N ILE A 73 1.39 0.04 0.55
CA ILE A 73 -0.06 -0.15 0.60
C ILE A 73 -0.73 0.69 -0.51
N SER A 74 -0.15 1.84 -0.86
CA SER A 74 -0.62 2.71 -1.95
C SER A 74 -0.72 2.02 -3.31
N LYS A 75 0.05 0.95 -3.54
CA LYS A 75 0.02 0.17 -4.80
C LYS A 75 -1.34 -0.48 -5.06
N VAL A 76 -2.08 -0.84 -4.02
CA VAL A 76 -3.45 -1.38 -4.16
C VAL A 76 -4.38 -0.32 -4.73
N PHE A 77 -4.29 0.90 -4.24
CA PHE A 77 -5.11 2.03 -4.71
C PHE A 77 -4.73 2.44 -6.13
N SER A 78 -3.43 2.52 -6.46
CA SER A 78 -2.98 2.85 -7.81
C SER A 78 -3.39 1.77 -8.83
N LEU A 79 -3.35 0.50 -8.44
CA LEU A 79 -3.89 -0.59 -9.28
C LEU A 79 -5.39 -0.43 -9.52
N ALA A 80 -6.17 -0.12 -8.49
CA ALA A 80 -7.61 0.08 -8.62
C ALA A 80 -7.94 1.22 -9.60
N VAL A 81 -7.22 2.34 -9.50
CA VAL A 81 -7.36 3.46 -10.43
C VAL A 81 -6.94 3.06 -11.84
N ALA A 82 -5.77 2.45 -12.04
CA ALA A 82 -5.30 2.04 -13.36
C ALA A 82 -6.25 1.03 -14.03
N LEU A 83 -6.82 0.10 -13.27
CA LEU A 83 -7.85 -0.83 -13.75
C LEU A 83 -9.15 -0.12 -14.13
N SER A 84 -9.55 0.92 -13.40
CA SER A 84 -10.74 1.70 -13.76
C SER A 84 -10.56 2.48 -15.06
N LEU A 85 -9.32 2.88 -15.39
CA LEU A 85 -8.98 3.64 -16.59
C LEU A 85 -8.81 2.73 -17.84
N LEU A 86 -8.09 1.63 -17.72
CA LEU A 86 -7.72 0.76 -18.85
C LEU A 86 -8.47 -0.58 -18.88
N GLY A 87 -9.13 -0.97 -17.79
CA GLY A 87 -9.75 -2.27 -17.70
C GLY A 87 -8.74 -3.41 -17.96
N LYS A 88 -9.13 -4.37 -18.80
CA LYS A 88 -8.29 -5.52 -19.14
C LYS A 88 -7.03 -5.17 -19.94
N ASP A 89 -6.98 -4.00 -20.59
CA ASP A 89 -5.84 -3.61 -21.40
C ASP A 89 -4.60 -3.28 -20.55
N LEU A 90 -4.78 -3.01 -19.27
CA LEU A 90 -3.68 -2.90 -18.32
C LEU A 90 -2.77 -4.14 -18.34
N TRP A 91 -3.33 -5.32 -18.53
CA TRP A 91 -2.59 -6.59 -18.52
C TRP A 91 -1.71 -6.82 -19.75
N GLN A 92 -1.79 -5.96 -20.75
CA GLN A 92 -0.82 -5.93 -21.85
C GLN A 92 0.53 -5.37 -21.36
N ARG A 93 0.50 -4.43 -20.41
CA ARG A 93 1.70 -3.76 -19.86
C ARG A 93 2.24 -4.42 -18.59
N ILE A 94 1.41 -5.12 -17.83
CA ILE A 94 1.76 -5.75 -16.54
C ILE A 94 1.25 -7.18 -16.53
N GLY A 95 2.04 -8.10 -15.95
CA GLY A 95 1.63 -9.48 -15.72
C GLY A 95 0.76 -9.66 -14.48
N LYS A 96 0.45 -10.94 -14.17
CA LYS A 96 -0.34 -11.35 -13.00
C LYS A 96 0.37 -12.44 -12.18
N GLU A 97 1.65 -12.68 -12.45
CA GLU A 97 2.42 -13.75 -11.84
C GLU A 97 3.08 -13.31 -10.52
N PRO A 98 3.30 -14.21 -9.58
CA PRO A 98 4.09 -13.93 -8.39
C PRO A 98 5.49 -13.46 -8.76
N SER A 99 6.10 -12.59 -7.95
CA SER A 99 7.42 -12.07 -8.28
C SER A 99 8.52 -13.14 -8.21
N GLY A 100 8.50 -13.99 -7.21
CA GLY A 100 9.56 -15.00 -6.98
C GLY A 100 10.93 -14.41 -6.60
N THR A 101 11.08 -13.09 -6.63
CA THR A 101 12.30 -12.34 -6.30
C THR A 101 11.95 -11.10 -5.45
N ALA A 102 12.97 -10.36 -5.02
CA ALA A 102 12.77 -9.07 -4.35
C ALA A 102 11.99 -8.10 -5.23
N PHE A 103 11.08 -7.32 -4.64
CA PHE A 103 10.14 -6.43 -5.35
C PHE A 103 10.82 -5.30 -6.14
N ASN A 104 12.07 -5.00 -5.86
CA ASN A 104 12.90 -4.01 -6.52
C ASN A 104 13.99 -4.63 -7.43
N SER A 105 13.84 -5.89 -7.85
CA SER A 105 14.81 -6.60 -8.69
C SER A 105 14.83 -6.06 -10.11
N LEU A 106 15.97 -5.48 -10.52
CA LEU A 106 16.24 -5.08 -11.90
C LEU A 106 16.47 -6.30 -12.80
N VAL A 107 17.17 -7.32 -12.29
CA VAL A 107 17.48 -8.54 -13.05
C VAL A 107 16.20 -9.24 -13.49
N GLN A 108 15.20 -9.34 -12.62
CA GLN A 108 13.91 -9.93 -12.98
C GLN A 108 13.24 -9.16 -14.10
N LEU A 109 13.24 -7.82 -14.03
CA LEU A 109 12.62 -6.97 -15.04
C LEU A 109 13.31 -7.09 -16.41
N GLU A 110 14.63 -7.24 -16.41
CA GLU A 110 15.43 -7.46 -17.63
C GLU A 110 15.07 -8.79 -18.29
N TYR A 111 15.02 -9.89 -17.53
CA TYR A 111 14.57 -11.19 -18.04
C TYR A 111 13.15 -11.18 -18.60
N GLU A 112 12.27 -10.38 -18.05
CA GLU A 112 10.88 -10.20 -18.49
C GLU A 112 10.75 -9.15 -19.61
N HIS A 113 11.88 -8.73 -20.22
CA HIS A 113 11.89 -7.78 -21.33
C HIS A 113 11.12 -6.48 -21.03
N GLY A 114 11.26 -5.96 -19.81
CA GLY A 114 10.61 -4.73 -19.39
C GLY A 114 9.14 -4.87 -18.99
N LYS A 115 8.54 -6.07 -19.03
CA LYS A 115 7.17 -6.29 -18.57
C LYS A 115 7.14 -6.75 -17.13
N PRO A 116 6.66 -5.93 -16.16
CA PRO A 116 6.59 -6.34 -14.77
C PRO A 116 5.68 -7.54 -14.55
N ARG A 117 6.08 -8.48 -13.70
CA ARG A 117 5.29 -9.70 -13.41
C ARG A 117 3.94 -9.42 -12.78
N ASN A 118 3.84 -8.40 -11.95
CA ASN A 118 2.59 -8.01 -11.32
C ASN A 118 2.62 -6.54 -10.87
N PRO A 119 1.47 -5.94 -10.54
CA PRO A 119 1.38 -4.52 -10.17
C PRO A 119 1.93 -4.18 -8.78
N PHE A 120 2.28 -5.17 -7.94
CA PHE A 120 2.72 -4.96 -6.56
C PHE A 120 4.22 -4.92 -6.39
N ILE A 121 5.01 -5.43 -7.35
CA ILE A 121 6.46 -5.16 -7.40
C ILE A 121 6.70 -3.71 -7.83
N ASN A 122 7.89 -3.16 -7.53
CA ASN A 122 8.16 -1.74 -7.79
C ASN A 122 8.03 -1.36 -9.27
N ALA A 123 8.50 -2.21 -10.18
CA ALA A 123 8.33 -1.99 -11.61
C ALA A 123 6.85 -1.92 -12.03
N GLY A 124 6.00 -2.81 -11.52
CA GLY A 124 4.56 -2.78 -11.81
C GLY A 124 3.86 -1.56 -11.22
N ALA A 125 4.27 -1.12 -10.03
CA ALA A 125 3.75 0.10 -9.42
C ALA A 125 4.12 1.35 -10.24
N LEU A 126 5.31 1.38 -10.83
CA LEU A 126 5.71 2.47 -11.74
C LEU A 126 4.87 2.47 -13.03
N VAL A 127 4.55 1.31 -13.60
CA VAL A 127 3.67 1.23 -14.76
C VAL A 127 2.24 1.65 -14.42
N THR A 128 1.69 1.28 -13.25
CA THR A 128 0.37 1.78 -12.83
C THR A 128 0.37 3.29 -12.61
N ALA A 129 1.46 3.84 -12.05
CA ALA A 129 1.62 5.28 -11.87
C ALA A 129 1.72 6.00 -13.23
N ASP A 130 2.45 5.45 -14.20
CA ASP A 130 2.54 5.97 -15.56
C ASP A 130 1.17 6.03 -16.24
N VAL A 131 0.35 5.00 -16.11
CA VAL A 131 -1.04 5.00 -16.61
C VAL A 131 -1.84 6.17 -16.02
N ILE A 132 -1.77 6.37 -14.71
CA ILE A 132 -2.49 7.45 -14.03
C ILE A 132 -1.97 8.82 -14.48
N LEU A 133 -0.64 8.99 -14.54
CA LEU A 133 0.00 10.24 -14.97
C LEU A 133 -0.33 10.59 -16.43
N SER A 134 -0.48 9.59 -17.31
CA SER A 134 -0.76 9.77 -18.73
C SER A 134 -2.22 10.08 -19.04
N LEU A 135 -3.16 9.66 -18.18
CA LEU A 135 -4.59 9.72 -18.48
C LEU A 135 -5.37 10.70 -17.58
N ILE A 136 -4.76 11.24 -16.55
CA ILE A 136 -5.39 12.17 -15.60
C ILE A 136 -4.63 13.49 -15.57
N ASP A 137 -5.33 14.62 -15.80
CA ASP A 137 -4.72 15.95 -15.83
C ASP A 137 -4.09 16.36 -14.51
N ASN A 138 -4.76 16.11 -13.37
CA ASN A 138 -4.27 16.40 -12.02
C ASN A 138 -4.10 15.11 -11.20
N PRO A 139 -3.14 14.23 -11.54
CA PRO A 139 -3.07 12.87 -11.03
C PRO A 139 -2.87 12.80 -9.51
N LYS A 140 -2.10 13.72 -8.91
CA LYS A 140 -1.88 13.74 -7.46
C LYS A 140 -3.15 14.10 -6.70
N GLU A 141 -3.88 15.11 -7.15
CA GLU A 141 -5.12 15.53 -6.54
C GLU A 141 -6.22 14.47 -6.72
N PHE A 142 -6.33 13.92 -7.92
CA PHE A 142 -7.25 12.83 -8.21
C PHE A 142 -7.00 11.64 -7.29
N PHE A 143 -5.75 11.19 -7.19
CA PHE A 143 -5.39 10.02 -6.40
C PHE A 143 -5.65 10.19 -4.90
N ILE A 144 -5.27 11.35 -4.33
CA ILE A 144 -5.54 11.58 -2.90
C ILE A 144 -7.04 11.67 -2.59
N ASN A 145 -7.83 12.28 -3.48
CA ASN A 145 -9.28 12.37 -3.33
C ASN A 145 -9.96 11.00 -3.48
N PHE A 146 -9.45 10.14 -4.38
CA PHE A 146 -9.89 8.75 -4.48
C PHE A 146 -9.67 7.99 -3.17
N VAL A 147 -8.47 8.09 -2.57
CA VAL A 147 -8.16 7.43 -1.30
C VAL A 147 -9.02 7.99 -0.15
N ARG A 148 -9.19 9.31 -0.07
CA ARG A 148 -10.06 9.97 0.91
C ARG A 148 -11.50 9.47 0.83
N THR A 149 -12.02 9.35 -0.38
CA THR A 149 -13.39 8.86 -0.62
C THR A 149 -13.56 7.42 -0.15
N LEU A 150 -12.60 6.53 -0.48
CA LEU A 150 -12.66 5.13 -0.08
C LEU A 150 -12.55 4.95 1.44
N ALA A 151 -11.76 5.78 2.09
CA ALA A 151 -11.53 5.71 3.53
C ALA A 151 -12.57 6.50 4.35
N ASP A 152 -13.47 7.24 3.69
CA ASP A 152 -14.36 8.21 4.33
C ASP A 152 -13.61 9.14 5.31
N ASN A 153 -12.41 9.58 4.90
CA ASN A 153 -11.53 10.37 5.74
C ASN A 153 -10.82 11.47 4.94
N PRO A 154 -11.24 12.73 5.07
CA PRO A 154 -10.64 13.87 4.37
C PRO A 154 -9.25 14.26 4.88
N ASP A 155 -8.84 13.79 6.08
CA ASP A 155 -7.57 14.15 6.71
C ASP A 155 -6.38 13.35 6.17
N ILE A 156 -6.61 12.38 5.29
CA ILE A 156 -5.56 11.67 4.58
C ILE A 156 -4.85 12.63 3.64
N ASN A 157 -3.52 12.69 3.70
CA ASN A 157 -2.73 13.59 2.88
C ASN A 157 -1.35 13.02 2.55
N TYR A 158 -0.67 13.65 1.59
CA TYR A 158 0.74 13.39 1.34
C TYR A 158 1.58 13.95 2.50
N SER A 159 2.59 13.19 2.93
CA SER A 159 3.61 13.69 3.84
C SER A 159 4.77 14.29 3.02
N GLU A 160 4.94 15.61 3.07
CA GLU A 160 6.04 16.28 2.38
C GLU A 160 7.41 15.87 2.92
N GLU A 161 7.49 15.61 4.23
CA GLU A 161 8.71 15.15 4.88
C GLU A 161 9.15 13.80 4.35
N VAL A 162 8.23 12.80 4.37
CA VAL A 162 8.51 11.46 3.85
C VAL A 162 8.78 11.50 2.35
N THR A 163 8.03 12.30 1.59
CA THR A 163 8.22 12.44 0.13
C THR A 163 9.62 12.98 -0.18
N ARG A 164 10.07 14.03 0.49
CA ARG A 164 11.42 14.60 0.28
C ARG A 164 12.51 13.61 0.68
N SER A 165 12.30 12.92 1.80
CA SER A 165 13.24 11.90 2.28
C SER A 165 13.37 10.74 1.30
N GLU A 166 12.26 10.24 0.78
CA GLU A 166 12.24 9.15 -0.21
C GLU A 166 12.89 9.57 -1.53
N LEU A 167 12.63 10.78 -2.02
CA LEU A 167 13.25 11.31 -3.24
C LEU A 167 14.78 11.40 -3.12
N SER A 168 15.31 11.63 -1.93
CA SER A 168 16.78 11.68 -1.71
C SER A 168 17.46 10.31 -1.82
N CYS A 169 16.73 9.21 -1.75
CA CYS A 169 17.24 7.82 -1.79
C CYS A 169 16.57 6.94 -2.86
N CYS A 170 15.91 7.54 -3.86
CA CYS A 170 15.10 6.82 -4.85
C CYS A 170 15.89 6.20 -6.03
N ASN A 171 17.22 6.13 -5.97
CA ASN A 171 18.07 5.73 -7.10
C ASN A 171 17.68 4.39 -7.73
N LEU A 172 17.30 3.40 -6.93
CA LEU A 172 16.89 2.09 -7.44
C LEU A 172 15.56 2.17 -8.20
N ASN A 173 14.58 2.90 -7.70
CA ASN A 173 13.31 3.12 -8.40
C ASN A 173 13.52 3.94 -9.69
N ALA A 174 14.43 4.91 -9.67
CA ALA A 174 14.81 5.64 -10.88
C ALA A 174 15.45 4.69 -11.92
N SER A 175 16.33 3.79 -11.50
CA SER A 175 16.94 2.78 -12.38
C SER A 175 15.89 1.85 -13.00
N ILE A 176 14.90 1.42 -12.23
CA ILE A 176 13.75 0.64 -12.72
C ILE A 176 12.97 1.43 -13.76
N ALA A 177 12.69 2.72 -13.50
CA ALA A 177 11.95 3.58 -14.43
C ALA A 177 12.72 3.75 -15.77
N TYR A 178 14.05 3.95 -15.73
CA TYR A 178 14.86 4.00 -16.93
C TYR A 178 14.90 2.68 -17.71
N LEU A 179 14.94 1.54 -17.01
CA LEU A 179 14.88 0.22 -17.64
C LEU A 179 13.52 -0.02 -18.31
N LEU A 180 12.41 0.34 -17.65
CA LEU A 180 11.08 0.31 -18.26
C LEU A 180 11.02 1.17 -19.52
N LYS A 181 11.54 2.39 -19.46
CA LYS A 181 11.60 3.30 -20.60
C LYS A 181 12.45 2.77 -21.77
N HIS A 182 13.51 2.00 -21.47
CA HIS A 182 14.35 1.36 -22.49
C HIS A 182 13.58 0.33 -23.31
N HIS A 183 12.66 -0.38 -22.67
CA HIS A 183 11.85 -1.41 -23.32
C HIS A 183 10.55 -0.90 -23.98
N GLY A 184 10.20 0.38 -23.84
CA GLY A 184 8.98 1.02 -24.37
C GLY A 184 7.93 1.18 -23.30
#